data_917f672a25882a0ed821f514409fe678
#
_entry.id   917f672a25882a0ed821f514409fe678
#
_cell.length_a   1.000
_cell.length_b   1.000
_cell.length_c   1.000
_cell.angle_alpha   90.00
_cell.angle_beta   90.00
_cell.angle_gamma   90.00
#
_symmetry.space_group_name_H-M   'P 1'
#
loop_
_entity.id
_entity.type
_entity.pdbx_description
1 polymer ?
#
loop_
_entity_poly.entity_id
_entity_poly.type
_entity_poly.pdbx_seq_one_letter_code
_entity_poly.pdbx_strand_id
1 'polypeptide(L)'
;IKKKIKTYRLNLKSFNEFYESYFFTKKSSLPYIDAKIAISKDFCTIKKGHSKWITNSLSRKRAHLLRSEYEGIMSTSKSINEDNSSLNCRINGLDKNKPDLIIIDRKLKIKKNLKVFKSKIKRKIFLVSEVNKSKKITFLKKKGVKMIYIKSLKNKNDFIKLFKILKNYNFNRILVESGLVFLDTLIKNNLIFNL
;
A
#
# COMPACT_ATOMS: atom_id res chain seq x y z
N ILE A 1 -43.16 21.19 -9.54
CA ILE A 1 -43.52 21.01 -8.09
C ILE A 1 -42.21 20.81 -7.34
N LYS A 2 -41.73 21.86 -6.63
CA LYS A 2 -40.56 21.74 -5.73
C LYS A 2 -40.98 20.90 -4.51
N LYS A 3 -40.58 19.62 -4.44
CA LYS A 3 -40.77 18.81 -3.24
C LYS A 3 -39.87 19.38 -2.16
N LYS A 4 -40.42 19.85 -1.05
CA LYS A 4 -39.68 20.23 0.16
C LYS A 4 -39.22 18.94 0.85
N ILE A 5 -37.94 18.61 0.71
CA ILE A 5 -37.33 17.49 1.42
C ILE A 5 -36.88 18.00 2.79
N LYS A 6 -37.41 17.40 3.87
CA LYS A 6 -36.94 17.68 5.23
C LYS A 6 -35.62 16.95 5.43
N THR A 7 -34.58 17.65 5.84
CA THR A 7 -33.28 17.08 6.14
C THR A 7 -32.96 17.29 7.62
N TYR A 8 -32.39 16.28 8.26
CA TYR A 8 -31.95 16.32 9.65
C TYR A 8 -30.45 16.07 9.69
N ARG A 9 -29.70 16.88 10.43
CA ARG A 9 -28.28 16.71 10.65
C ARG A 9 -28.09 15.82 11.89
N LEU A 10 -27.58 14.61 11.69
CA LEU A 10 -27.14 13.72 12.78
C LEU A 10 -25.64 13.82 12.92
N ASN A 11 -25.16 14.10 14.14
CA ASN A 11 -23.74 14.17 14.44
C ASN A 11 -23.33 12.92 15.25
N LEU A 12 -23.20 11.79 14.57
CA LEU A 12 -22.80 10.52 15.19
C LEU A 12 -21.30 10.31 15.00
N LYS A 13 -20.58 10.05 16.11
CA LYS A 13 -19.13 9.81 16.12
C LYS A 13 -18.75 8.68 15.16
N SER A 14 -19.50 7.59 15.13
CA SER A 14 -19.29 6.45 14.24
C SER A 14 -19.31 6.82 12.74
N PHE A 15 -20.14 7.78 12.33
CA PHE A 15 -20.13 8.26 10.96
C PHE A 15 -18.88 9.09 10.64
N ASN A 16 -18.41 9.89 11.57
CA ASN A 16 -17.20 10.65 11.38
C ASN A 16 -15.99 9.73 11.22
N GLU A 17 -15.89 8.67 12.04
CA GLU A 17 -14.85 7.63 11.93
C GLU A 17 -14.92 6.89 10.59
N PHE A 18 -16.13 6.49 10.15
CA PHE A 18 -16.33 5.81 8.88
C PHE A 18 -15.90 6.68 7.67
N TYR A 19 -16.22 7.97 7.71
CA TYR A 19 -15.89 8.90 6.62
C TYR A 19 -14.55 9.63 6.78
N GLU A 20 -13.78 9.34 7.82
CA GLU A 20 -12.52 10.04 8.13
C GLU A 20 -11.57 10.08 6.93
N SER A 21 -11.30 8.93 6.31
CA SER A 21 -10.42 8.84 5.15
C SER A 21 -10.93 9.66 3.96
N TYR A 22 -12.25 9.69 3.75
CA TYR A 22 -12.87 10.49 2.70
C TYR A 22 -12.67 12.00 2.95
N PHE A 23 -13.00 12.48 4.15
CA PHE A 23 -12.86 13.90 4.48
C PHE A 23 -11.40 14.34 4.47
N PHE A 24 -10.50 13.49 4.99
CA PHE A 24 -9.07 13.76 4.94
C PHE A 24 -8.58 13.91 3.50
N THR A 25 -8.89 12.96 2.63
CA THR A 25 -8.39 12.94 1.25
C THR A 25 -8.96 14.07 0.39
N LYS A 26 -10.10 14.62 0.75
CA LYS A 26 -10.68 15.81 0.08
C LYS A 26 -10.00 17.11 0.49
N LYS A 27 -9.51 17.20 1.72
CA LYS A 27 -8.89 18.42 2.27
C LYS A 27 -7.36 18.39 2.19
N SER A 28 -6.75 17.21 2.13
CA SER A 28 -5.31 17.04 2.18
C SER A 28 -4.68 16.82 0.81
N SER A 29 -3.48 17.36 0.63
CA SER A 29 -2.59 17.04 -0.50
C SER A 29 -1.86 15.70 -0.32
N LEU A 30 -2.17 14.94 0.74
CA LEU A 30 -1.57 13.64 1.05
C LEU A 30 -2.62 12.53 0.93
N PRO A 31 -2.21 11.29 0.63
CA PRO A 31 -3.07 10.12 0.75
C PRO A 31 -3.34 9.77 2.22
N TYR A 32 -4.46 9.12 2.49
CA TYR A 32 -4.73 8.46 3.76
C TYR A 32 -4.01 7.12 3.78
N ILE A 33 -3.19 6.89 4.78
CA ILE A 33 -2.28 5.74 4.83
C ILE A 33 -2.60 4.89 6.05
N ASP A 34 -3.05 3.68 5.78
CA ASP A 34 -3.23 2.65 6.78
C ASP A 34 -2.15 1.60 6.65
N ALA A 35 -1.92 0.85 7.71
CA ALA A 35 -0.99 -0.26 7.69
C ALA A 35 -1.65 -1.54 8.17
N LYS A 36 -1.16 -2.66 7.69
CA LYS A 36 -1.56 -3.99 8.14
C LYS A 36 -0.32 -4.83 8.41
N ILE A 37 -0.26 -5.38 9.59
CA ILE A 37 0.77 -6.32 10.00
C ILE A 37 0.15 -7.65 10.43
N ALA A 38 0.86 -8.75 10.24
CA ALA A 38 0.53 -10.04 10.82
C ALA A 38 1.57 -10.36 11.89
N ILE A 39 1.09 -10.54 13.12
CA ILE A 39 1.94 -10.89 14.28
C ILE A 39 1.41 -12.17 14.93
N SER A 40 2.30 -12.95 15.49
CA SER A 40 1.99 -14.09 16.36
C SER A 40 1.66 -13.62 17.78
N LYS A 41 1.20 -14.53 18.64
CA LYS A 41 0.88 -14.19 20.05
C LYS A 41 2.09 -13.66 20.83
N ASP A 42 3.29 -14.06 20.43
CA ASP A 42 4.58 -13.59 20.96
C ASP A 42 5.14 -12.39 20.18
N PHE A 43 4.28 -11.65 19.46
CA PHE A 43 4.59 -10.43 18.69
C PHE A 43 5.68 -10.62 17.61
N CYS A 44 5.88 -11.84 17.11
CA CYS A 44 6.81 -12.12 16.01
C CYS A 44 6.10 -11.98 14.66
N THR A 45 6.81 -11.44 13.65
CA THR A 45 6.32 -11.34 12.26
C THR A 45 6.80 -12.47 11.36
N ILE A 46 7.74 -13.29 11.85
CA ILE A 46 8.31 -14.44 11.15
C ILE A 46 8.16 -15.65 12.06
N LYS A 47 7.49 -16.68 11.57
CA LYS A 47 7.38 -17.95 12.28
C LYS A 47 8.61 -18.80 11.97
N LYS A 48 9.36 -19.17 13.00
CA LYS A 48 10.39 -20.21 12.90
C LYS A 48 9.69 -21.59 12.94
N GLY A 49 9.97 -22.47 11.97
CA GLY A 49 9.42 -23.82 11.93
C GLY A 49 8.62 -24.16 10.66
N HIS A 50 7.85 -25.24 10.69
CA HIS A 50 7.23 -25.88 9.52
C HIS A 50 6.11 -25.09 8.82
N SER A 51 5.55 -24.06 9.42
CA SER A 51 4.48 -23.26 8.82
C SER A 51 4.96 -21.87 8.41
N LYS A 52 4.84 -21.57 7.12
CA LYS A 52 5.08 -20.22 6.56
C LYS A 52 4.07 -19.17 7.06
N TRP A 53 2.91 -19.60 7.56
CA TRP A 53 1.79 -18.73 7.85
C TRP A 53 1.61 -18.50 9.35
N ILE A 54 1.58 -17.23 9.77
CA ILE A 54 1.24 -16.81 11.13
C ILE A 54 -0.27 -16.83 11.32
N THR A 55 -1.01 -16.45 10.27
CA THR A 55 -2.47 -16.27 10.29
C THR A 55 -3.19 -17.46 9.65
N ASN A 56 -4.43 -17.72 10.09
CA ASN A 56 -5.30 -18.74 9.51
C ASN A 56 -5.87 -18.31 8.14
N SER A 57 -6.66 -19.20 7.52
CA SER A 57 -7.25 -18.96 6.20
C SER A 57 -8.24 -17.79 6.17
N LEU A 58 -9.04 -17.64 7.24
CA LEU A 58 -10.02 -16.53 7.36
C LEU A 58 -9.33 -15.17 7.44
N SER A 59 -8.29 -15.06 8.28
CA SER A 59 -7.49 -13.83 8.38
C SER A 59 -6.84 -13.46 7.04
N ARG A 60 -6.38 -14.46 6.26
CA ARG A 60 -5.84 -14.22 4.92
C ARG A 60 -6.91 -13.78 3.93
N LYS A 61 -8.15 -14.35 3.99
CA LYS A 61 -9.29 -13.88 3.18
C LYS A 61 -9.62 -12.43 3.52
N ARG A 62 -9.67 -12.08 4.82
CA ARG A 62 -9.91 -10.71 5.26
C ARG A 62 -8.83 -9.74 4.76
N ALA A 63 -7.56 -10.14 4.76
CA ALA A 63 -6.49 -9.34 4.17
C ALA A 63 -6.69 -9.10 2.65
N HIS A 64 -7.23 -10.07 1.92
CA HIS A 64 -7.59 -9.88 0.53
C HIS A 64 -8.77 -8.92 0.34
N LEU A 65 -9.78 -8.98 1.21
CA LEU A 65 -10.90 -8.03 1.20
C LEU A 65 -10.38 -6.62 1.51
N LEU A 66 -9.60 -6.46 2.57
CA LEU A 66 -8.99 -5.18 2.93
C LEU A 66 -8.25 -4.55 1.74
N ARG A 67 -7.46 -5.32 0.98
CA ARG A 67 -6.76 -4.82 -0.20
C ARG A 67 -7.68 -4.24 -1.27
N SER A 68 -8.91 -4.74 -1.40
CA SER A 68 -9.86 -4.22 -2.41
C SER A 68 -10.42 -2.85 -2.09
N GLU A 69 -10.20 -2.35 -0.88
CA GLU A 69 -10.70 -1.05 -0.41
C GLU A 69 -9.71 0.10 -0.66
N TYR A 70 -8.51 -0.20 -1.18
CA TYR A 70 -7.45 0.78 -1.40
C TYR A 70 -7.08 0.90 -2.88
N GLU A 71 -6.70 2.09 -3.30
CA GLU A 71 -6.17 2.32 -4.65
C GLU A 71 -4.74 1.75 -4.81
N GLY A 72 -3.97 1.71 -3.72
CA GLY A 72 -2.59 1.24 -3.75
C GLY A 72 -2.19 0.39 -2.55
N ILE A 73 -1.37 -0.63 -2.82
CA ILE A 73 -0.65 -1.37 -1.78
C ILE A 73 0.81 -0.94 -1.83
N MET A 74 1.34 -0.49 -0.70
CA MET A 74 2.75 -0.11 -0.57
C MET A 74 3.53 -1.20 0.17
N SER A 75 4.66 -1.61 -0.40
CA SER A 75 5.57 -2.56 0.24
C SER A 75 7.02 -2.26 -0.12
N THR A 76 7.97 -2.89 0.57
CA THR A 76 9.39 -2.75 0.24
C THR A 76 9.87 -3.84 -0.69
N SER A 77 10.91 -3.56 -1.46
CA SER A 77 11.59 -4.57 -2.29
C SER A 77 12.13 -5.74 -1.46
N LYS A 78 12.54 -5.48 -0.20
CA LYS A 78 12.98 -6.53 0.72
C LYS A 78 11.84 -7.53 0.97
N SER A 79 10.69 -7.08 1.45
CA SER A 79 9.53 -7.93 1.72
C SER A 79 9.06 -8.69 0.48
N ILE A 80 9.00 -8.04 -0.68
CA ILE A 80 8.58 -8.67 -1.93
C ILE A 80 9.61 -9.70 -2.41
N ASN A 81 10.90 -9.44 -2.25
CA ASN A 81 11.96 -10.39 -2.60
C ASN A 81 11.95 -11.65 -1.74
N GLU A 82 11.64 -11.51 -0.45
CA GLU A 82 11.60 -12.61 0.53
C GLU A 82 10.35 -13.47 0.33
N ASP A 83 9.19 -12.84 0.21
CA ASP A 83 7.91 -13.56 0.16
C ASP A 83 7.49 -13.97 -1.26
N ASN A 84 8.04 -13.36 -2.29
CA ASN A 84 7.58 -13.47 -3.66
C ASN A 84 6.06 -13.35 -3.79
N SER A 85 5.48 -12.42 -2.99
CA SER A 85 4.04 -12.22 -2.86
C SER A 85 3.51 -11.36 -4.00
N SER A 86 2.26 -11.62 -4.43
CA SER A 86 1.62 -10.82 -5.48
C SER A 86 0.98 -9.55 -4.96
N LEU A 87 0.70 -9.43 -3.65
CA LEU A 87 0.08 -8.27 -3.01
C LEU A 87 -1.14 -7.74 -3.76
N ASN A 88 -2.08 -8.62 -4.09
CA ASN A 88 -3.31 -8.31 -4.83
C ASN A 88 -4.54 -8.87 -4.12
N CYS A 89 -5.72 -8.39 -4.47
CA CYS A 89 -6.97 -9.03 -4.10
C CYS A 89 -7.21 -10.26 -4.98
N ARG A 90 -7.64 -11.38 -4.35
CA ARG A 90 -7.97 -12.65 -5.02
C ARG A 90 -9.30 -13.20 -4.50
N ILE A 91 -10.29 -12.33 -4.39
CA ILE A 91 -11.66 -12.69 -4.02
C ILE A 91 -12.50 -12.69 -5.28
N ASN A 92 -13.25 -13.76 -5.51
CA ASN A 92 -14.19 -13.86 -6.62
C ASN A 92 -15.22 -12.73 -6.53
N GLY A 93 -15.52 -12.09 -7.64
CA GLY A 93 -16.41 -10.94 -7.72
C GLY A 93 -15.74 -9.58 -7.43
N LEU A 94 -14.54 -9.56 -6.84
CA LEU A 94 -13.74 -8.34 -6.64
C LEU A 94 -12.56 -8.23 -7.62
N ASP A 95 -12.61 -8.94 -8.74
CA ASP A 95 -11.54 -8.98 -9.72
C ASP A 95 -11.21 -7.63 -10.37
N LYS A 96 -12.18 -6.71 -10.36
CA LYS A 96 -12.00 -5.35 -10.88
C LYS A 96 -11.31 -4.44 -9.85
N ASN A 97 -11.38 -4.75 -8.56
CA ASN A 97 -10.83 -3.97 -7.45
C ASN A 97 -9.40 -4.43 -7.12
N LYS A 98 -8.50 -4.33 -8.08
CA LYS A 98 -7.10 -4.70 -7.92
C LYS A 98 -6.28 -3.45 -7.63
N PRO A 99 -5.79 -3.28 -6.39
CA PRO A 99 -4.97 -2.13 -6.06
C PRO A 99 -3.67 -2.12 -6.87
N ASP A 100 -3.24 -0.95 -7.26
CA ASP A 100 -1.92 -0.75 -7.85
C ASP A 100 -0.84 -1.08 -6.81
N LEU A 101 0.36 -1.44 -7.26
CA LEU A 101 1.47 -1.79 -6.37
C LEU A 101 2.51 -0.69 -6.34
N ILE A 102 2.86 -0.24 -5.14
CA ILE A 102 3.92 0.74 -4.88
C ILE A 102 5.07 0.03 -4.18
N ILE A 103 6.23 -0.03 -4.82
CA ILE A 103 7.41 -0.71 -4.31
C ILE A 103 8.45 0.33 -3.88
N ILE A 104 8.78 0.34 -2.59
CA ILE A 104 9.88 1.17 -2.07
C ILE A 104 11.19 0.39 -2.25
N ASP A 105 12.05 0.88 -3.13
CA ASP A 105 13.32 0.24 -3.48
C ASP A 105 14.44 1.27 -3.73
N ARG A 106 14.84 1.96 -2.68
CA ARG A 106 15.81 3.05 -2.76
C ARG A 106 17.07 2.70 -3.57
N LYS A 107 17.61 1.50 -3.36
CA LYS A 107 18.87 1.02 -3.95
C LYS A 107 18.69 0.05 -5.13
N LEU A 108 17.48 -0.04 -5.69
CA LEU A 108 17.14 -0.91 -6.84
C LEU A 108 17.51 -2.39 -6.63
N LYS A 109 17.20 -2.92 -5.43
CA LYS A 109 17.49 -4.31 -5.01
C LYS A 109 16.43 -5.33 -5.43
N ILE A 110 15.29 -4.89 -5.98
CA ILE A 110 14.20 -5.78 -6.42
C ILE A 110 14.72 -6.84 -7.40
N LYS A 111 14.31 -8.10 -7.23
CA LYS A 111 14.65 -9.20 -8.15
C LYS A 111 13.80 -9.12 -9.42
N LYS A 112 14.36 -9.54 -10.57
CA LYS A 112 13.67 -9.47 -11.88
C LYS A 112 12.60 -10.55 -12.05
N ASN A 113 12.76 -11.72 -11.41
CA ASN A 113 11.94 -12.92 -11.64
C ASN A 113 10.82 -13.11 -10.61
N LEU A 114 10.22 -12.01 -10.14
CA LEU A 114 9.15 -12.05 -9.13
C LEU A 114 7.78 -12.22 -9.77
N LYS A 115 6.85 -12.83 -9.02
CA LYS A 115 5.45 -13.04 -9.43
C LYS A 115 4.76 -11.74 -9.81
N VAL A 116 5.08 -10.62 -9.14
CA VAL A 116 4.52 -9.29 -9.42
C VAL A 116 4.74 -8.83 -10.87
N PHE A 117 5.87 -9.23 -11.50
CA PHE A 117 6.20 -8.88 -12.88
C PHE A 117 5.74 -9.91 -13.92
N LYS A 118 5.32 -11.11 -13.48
CA LYS A 118 4.86 -12.20 -14.34
C LYS A 118 3.33 -12.29 -14.41
N SER A 119 2.65 -11.59 -13.52
CA SER A 119 1.21 -11.68 -13.37
C SER A 119 0.48 -11.09 -14.58
N LYS A 120 -0.51 -11.82 -15.11
CA LYS A 120 -1.49 -11.32 -16.10
C LYS A 120 -2.45 -10.27 -15.51
N ILE A 121 -2.29 -9.91 -14.25
CA ILE A 121 -3.14 -8.93 -13.55
C ILE A 121 -2.87 -7.55 -14.13
N LYS A 122 -3.88 -6.96 -14.74
CA LYS A 122 -3.86 -5.60 -15.25
C LYS A 122 -3.92 -4.60 -14.07
N ARG A 123 -2.79 -4.28 -13.47
CA ARG A 123 -2.62 -3.20 -12.49
C ARG A 123 -1.33 -2.45 -12.78
N LYS A 124 -1.22 -1.22 -12.34
CA LYS A 124 0.03 -0.45 -12.45
C LYS A 124 0.99 -0.86 -11.32
N ILE A 125 2.27 -0.86 -11.64
CA ILE A 125 3.34 -1.08 -10.66
C ILE A 125 4.20 0.18 -10.67
N PHE A 126 4.33 0.81 -9.50
CA PHE A 126 5.19 1.96 -9.28
C PHE A 126 6.40 1.51 -8.48
N LEU A 127 7.59 1.92 -8.88
CA LEU A 127 8.82 1.64 -8.14
C LEU A 127 9.51 2.95 -7.78
N VAL A 128 9.67 3.16 -6.48
CA VAL A 128 10.29 4.36 -5.90
C VAL A 128 11.77 4.09 -5.66
N SER A 129 12.65 4.86 -6.27
CA SER A 129 14.10 4.63 -6.19
C SER A 129 14.91 5.92 -6.14
N GLU A 130 16.06 5.87 -5.48
CA GLU A 130 17.10 6.90 -5.51
C GLU A 130 18.03 6.74 -6.74
N VAL A 131 17.96 5.57 -7.38
CA VAL A 131 18.74 5.26 -8.58
C VAL A 131 17.96 5.66 -9.83
N ASN A 132 18.53 6.52 -10.67
CA ASN A 132 17.84 7.06 -11.86
C ASN A 132 18.36 6.48 -13.20
N LYS A 133 19.52 5.83 -13.21
CA LYS A 133 20.12 5.20 -14.41
C LYS A 133 20.63 3.80 -14.08
N SER A 134 20.19 2.79 -14.84
CA SER A 134 20.66 1.40 -14.72
C SER A 134 20.02 0.54 -15.81
N LYS A 135 20.74 -0.48 -16.31
CA LYS A 135 20.18 -1.53 -17.20
C LYS A 135 18.95 -2.21 -16.61
N LYS A 136 18.86 -2.29 -15.27
CA LYS A 136 17.70 -2.85 -14.56
C LYS A 136 16.47 -1.96 -14.67
N ILE A 137 16.61 -0.64 -14.64
CA ILE A 137 15.52 0.31 -14.85
C ILE A 137 14.93 0.14 -16.25
N THR A 138 15.77 0.02 -17.26
CA THR A 138 15.32 -0.24 -18.65
C THR A 138 14.51 -1.54 -18.74
N PHE A 139 14.97 -2.61 -18.09
CA PHE A 139 14.24 -3.86 -18.01
C PHE A 139 12.87 -3.69 -17.31
N LEU A 140 12.83 -3.00 -16.17
CA LEU A 140 11.59 -2.77 -15.41
C LEU A 140 10.60 -1.92 -16.21
N LYS A 141 11.04 -0.88 -16.89
CA LYS A 141 10.21 -0.05 -17.79
C LYS A 141 9.61 -0.89 -18.92
N LYS A 142 10.40 -1.78 -19.54
CA LYS A 142 9.88 -2.73 -20.55
C LYS A 142 8.81 -3.67 -20.01
N LYS A 143 8.80 -3.95 -18.69
CA LYS A 143 7.74 -4.70 -17.98
C LYS A 143 6.55 -3.84 -17.57
N GLY A 144 6.49 -2.57 -17.97
CA GLY A 144 5.39 -1.67 -17.64
C GLY A 144 5.49 -1.03 -16.25
N VAL A 145 6.64 -1.14 -15.57
CA VAL A 145 6.84 -0.52 -14.26
C VAL A 145 7.05 0.99 -14.43
N LYS A 146 6.25 1.78 -13.70
CA LYS A 146 6.41 3.23 -13.60
C LYS A 146 7.43 3.57 -12.54
N MET A 147 8.46 4.31 -12.92
CA MET A 147 9.53 4.73 -12.00
C MET A 147 9.18 6.07 -11.36
N ILE A 148 9.34 6.16 -10.05
CA ILE A 148 9.29 7.39 -9.27
C ILE A 148 10.69 7.61 -8.70
N TYR A 149 11.34 8.69 -9.14
CA TYR A 149 12.68 9.02 -8.66
C TYR A 149 12.59 9.99 -7.49
N ILE A 150 13.32 9.68 -6.42
CA ILE A 150 13.45 10.49 -5.23
C ILE A 150 14.92 10.75 -4.92
N LYS A 151 15.23 11.88 -4.28
CA LYS A 151 16.62 12.17 -3.85
C LYS A 151 16.99 11.38 -2.60
N SER A 152 16.03 11.24 -1.69
CA SER A 152 16.20 10.61 -0.38
C SER A 152 14.85 10.10 0.14
N LEU A 153 14.89 9.16 1.09
CA LEU A 153 13.73 8.74 1.89
C LEU A 153 14.22 8.42 3.31
N LYS A 154 14.69 9.45 4.02
CA LYS A 154 15.31 9.32 5.35
C LYS A 154 14.49 9.94 6.48
N ASN A 155 13.75 10.98 6.20
CA ASN A 155 13.03 11.77 7.18
C ASN A 155 11.58 12.04 6.75
N LYS A 156 10.78 12.60 7.65
CA LYS A 156 9.37 12.90 7.45
C LYS A 156 9.11 13.72 6.17
N ASN A 157 9.93 14.73 5.91
CA ASN A 157 9.75 15.61 4.75
C ASN A 157 9.95 14.87 3.41
N ASP A 158 10.86 13.90 3.37
CA ASP A 158 11.07 13.07 2.19
C ASP A 158 9.84 12.21 1.89
N PHE A 159 9.25 11.61 2.94
CA PHE A 159 8.00 10.85 2.82
C PHE A 159 6.83 11.74 2.39
N ILE A 160 6.68 12.93 2.95
CA ILE A 160 5.64 13.89 2.55
C ILE A 160 5.77 14.22 1.06
N LYS A 161 6.99 14.48 0.56
CA LYS A 161 7.23 14.71 -0.88
C LYS A 161 6.80 13.50 -1.73
N LEU A 162 7.19 12.29 -1.33
CA LEU A 162 6.77 11.06 -2.00
C LEU A 162 5.25 10.91 -2.00
N PHE A 163 4.60 11.14 -0.87
CA PHE A 163 3.15 10.98 -0.74
C PHE A 163 2.38 12.02 -1.57
N LYS A 164 2.86 13.25 -1.69
CA LYS A 164 2.32 14.23 -2.63
C LYS A 164 2.42 13.75 -4.09
N ILE A 165 3.55 13.15 -4.47
CA ILE A 165 3.70 12.56 -5.81
C ILE A 165 2.68 11.44 -6.02
N LEU A 166 2.50 10.55 -5.03
CA LEU A 166 1.52 9.46 -5.10
C LEU A 166 0.09 10.00 -5.17
N LYS A 167 -0.23 11.05 -4.42
CA LYS A 167 -1.53 11.73 -4.50
C LYS A 167 -1.84 12.24 -5.91
N ASN A 168 -0.83 12.79 -6.60
CA ASN A 168 -0.97 13.23 -8.00
C ASN A 168 -1.19 12.05 -8.98
N TYR A 169 -0.83 10.83 -8.59
CA TYR A 169 -1.18 9.61 -9.32
C TYR A 169 -2.56 9.04 -8.92
N ASN A 170 -3.38 9.82 -8.21
CA ASN A 170 -4.72 9.48 -7.72
C ASN A 170 -4.74 8.39 -6.63
N PHE A 171 -3.66 8.23 -5.89
CA PHE A 171 -3.68 7.42 -4.68
C PHE A 171 -4.28 8.25 -3.54
N ASN A 172 -5.56 8.03 -3.21
CA ASN A 172 -6.23 8.66 -2.08
C ASN A 172 -6.05 7.84 -0.81
N ARG A 173 -6.13 6.50 -0.93
CA ARG A 173 -5.94 5.56 0.18
C ARG A 173 -4.86 4.55 -0.18
N ILE A 174 -3.90 4.37 0.71
CA ILE A 174 -2.78 3.44 0.53
C ILE A 174 -2.73 2.50 1.73
N LEU A 175 -2.71 1.20 1.47
CA LEU A 175 -2.44 0.19 2.49
C LEU A 175 -0.96 -0.19 2.49
N VAL A 176 -0.29 -0.03 3.61
CA VAL A 176 1.10 -0.48 3.79
C VAL A 176 1.10 -1.93 4.28
N GLU A 177 1.68 -2.81 3.47
CA GLU A 177 1.96 -4.20 3.83
C GLU A 177 3.47 -4.46 3.68
N SER A 178 4.21 -4.28 4.75
CA SER A 178 5.68 -4.36 4.73
C SER A 178 6.24 -4.93 6.02
N GLY A 179 7.55 -5.20 6.05
CA GLY A 179 8.25 -5.62 7.27
C GLY A 179 8.35 -4.48 8.30
N LEU A 180 8.59 -4.88 9.56
CA LEU A 180 8.59 -4.02 10.75
C LEU A 180 9.46 -2.78 10.62
N VAL A 181 10.66 -2.89 10.05
CA VAL A 181 11.61 -1.75 9.95
C VAL A 181 11.02 -0.58 9.14
N PHE A 182 10.35 -0.87 8.03
CA PHE A 182 9.72 0.18 7.24
C PHE A 182 8.47 0.72 7.91
N LEU A 183 7.68 -0.15 8.52
CA LEU A 183 6.48 0.24 9.26
C LEU A 183 6.85 1.13 10.47
N ASP A 184 7.84 0.73 11.27
CA ASP A 184 8.37 1.54 12.40
C ASP A 184 8.81 2.93 11.93
N THR A 185 9.48 3.01 10.77
CA THR A 185 9.86 4.30 10.20
C THR A 185 8.65 5.20 9.92
N LEU A 186 7.57 4.64 9.39
CA LEU A 186 6.36 5.41 9.10
C LEU A 186 5.63 5.82 10.39
N ILE A 187 5.55 4.93 11.38
CA ILE A 187 4.92 5.20 12.69
C ILE A 187 5.67 6.31 13.42
N LYS A 188 7.00 6.21 13.56
CA LYS A 188 7.84 7.23 14.22
C LYS A 188 7.74 8.61 13.58
N ASN A 189 7.40 8.67 12.31
CA ASN A 189 7.18 9.93 11.60
C ASN A 189 5.72 10.40 11.61
N ASN A 190 4.82 9.72 12.33
CA ASN A 190 3.36 9.98 12.37
C ASN A 190 2.76 10.04 10.95
N LEU A 191 2.99 9.01 10.14
CA LEU A 191 2.56 8.92 8.75
C LEU A 191 1.52 7.81 8.52
N ILE A 192 1.10 7.11 9.57
CA ILE A 192 0.06 6.06 9.55
C ILE A 192 -1.13 6.57 10.34
N PHE A 193 -2.33 6.38 9.80
CA PHE A 193 -3.59 6.69 10.48
C PHE A 193 -4.10 5.51 11.29
N ASN A 194 -4.13 4.31 10.70
CA ASN A 194 -4.58 3.08 11.37
C ASN A 194 -3.58 1.94 11.17
N LEU A 195 -3.50 1.07 12.19
CA LEU A 195 -2.67 -0.13 12.18
C LEU A 195 -3.52 -1.36 12.53
#